data_84a33010cebee98049c5f76faac92ae8
#
_entry.id   84a33010cebee98049c5f76faac92ae8
#
_cell.length_a   1.000
_cell.length_b   1.000
_cell.length_c   1.000
_cell.angle_alpha   90.00
_cell.angle_beta   90.00
_cell.angle_gamma   90.00
#
_symmetry.space_group_name_H-M   'P 1'
#
loop_
_entity.id
_entity.type
_entity.pdbx_description
1 polymer ?
#
loop_
_entity_poly.entity_id
_entity_poly.type
_entity_poly.pdbx_seq_one_letter_code
_entity_poly.pdbx_strand_id
1 'polypeptide(L)'
;MSTRNTLGTGQNNSTYMNSKNKGIIMLLVAAVIVGIIGGVALITYMKPQKTTVYTFKDNYKAGTEVTSDMLSAVQCDSKIVTAGKKTDTSSRFVTGANLKAVLNAGDSLRMDVSEGMPLTLSMLSVNGGSTVEMNMDPTKVAVTVPVTNVSGVTNDLKEGSRVNIYAMGVDTPGTTLLFQNMRVINTQKDNETLSSATIEVDVDQSLKLVYAANYSTIYLGLVDSTGYEATDNAEPSYVPDSNNGGN
;
A
#
# COMPACT_ATOMS: atom_id res chain seq x y z
N MET A 1 29.66 81.28 -71.85
CA MET A 1 28.40 81.33 -71.13
C MET A 1 28.45 80.23 -70.06
N SER A 2 28.52 80.67 -68.85
CA SER A 2 28.74 79.83 -67.67
C SER A 2 27.40 79.46 -66.98
N THR A 3 27.14 78.24 -66.73
CA THR A 3 26.07 77.83 -65.82
C THR A 3 26.64 76.95 -64.72
N ARG A 4 26.63 77.49 -63.52
CA ARG A 4 27.04 76.81 -62.27
C ARG A 4 25.90 75.90 -61.81
N ASN A 5 26.19 74.66 -61.61
CA ASN A 5 25.38 73.74 -60.86
C ASN A 5 25.73 73.87 -59.37
N THR A 6 24.76 74.27 -58.56
CA THR A 6 24.83 74.21 -57.07
C THR A 6 24.40 72.84 -56.60
N LEU A 7 25.31 72.08 -55.95
CA LEU A 7 24.97 70.88 -55.20
C LEU A 7 24.24 71.27 -53.92
N GLY A 8 23.07 70.69 -53.74
CA GLY A 8 22.32 70.72 -52.47
C GLY A 8 22.97 69.83 -51.41
N THR A 9 23.35 70.48 -50.33
CA THR A 9 23.82 69.80 -49.12
C THR A 9 22.67 69.13 -48.45
N GLY A 10 22.74 67.76 -48.43
CA GLY A 10 21.82 66.94 -47.61
C GLY A 10 21.99 67.23 -46.11
N GLN A 11 20.96 67.78 -45.54
CA GLN A 11 20.85 67.95 -44.08
C GLN A 11 20.74 66.58 -43.42
N ASN A 12 21.80 66.14 -42.73
CA ASN A 12 21.75 65.03 -41.76
C ASN A 12 20.97 65.52 -40.54
N ASN A 13 19.73 65.19 -40.47
CA ASN A 13 18.94 65.32 -39.24
C ASN A 13 19.42 64.25 -38.24
N SER A 14 20.55 64.48 -37.60
CA SER A 14 20.85 63.82 -36.35
C SER A 14 19.94 64.40 -35.24
N THR A 15 18.90 63.65 -34.90
CA THR A 15 18.03 63.96 -33.79
C THR A 15 18.88 63.93 -32.50
N TYR A 16 19.30 65.10 -32.05
CA TYR A 16 19.95 65.27 -30.74
C TYR A 16 18.94 64.92 -29.65
N MET A 17 18.92 63.72 -29.21
CA MET A 17 18.16 63.33 -28.02
C MET A 17 18.68 64.08 -26.82
N ASN A 18 17.81 64.96 -26.27
CA ASN A 18 18.11 65.80 -25.13
C ASN A 18 18.62 64.94 -23.98
N SER A 19 19.72 65.30 -23.33
CA SER A 19 20.43 64.55 -22.27
C SER A 19 19.50 64.08 -21.14
N LYS A 20 18.46 64.86 -20.80
CA LYS A 20 17.42 64.54 -19.83
C LYS A 20 16.54 63.33 -20.25
N ASN A 21 16.29 63.18 -21.56
CA ASN A 21 15.45 62.08 -22.05
C ASN A 21 16.25 60.75 -22.15
N LYS A 22 17.60 60.80 -22.28
CA LYS A 22 18.44 59.60 -22.25
C LYS A 22 18.36 58.87 -20.92
N GLY A 23 18.33 59.62 -19.80
CA GLY A 23 18.18 59.02 -18.45
C GLY A 23 16.82 58.32 -18.24
N ILE A 24 15.75 58.96 -18.74
CA ILE A 24 14.40 58.38 -18.64
C ILE A 24 14.26 57.11 -19.48
N ILE A 25 14.82 57.12 -20.70
CA ILE A 25 14.77 55.97 -21.59
C ILE A 25 15.60 54.81 -21.00
N MET A 26 16.79 55.12 -20.45
CA MET A 26 17.62 54.11 -19.79
C MET A 26 16.93 53.48 -18.57
N LEU A 27 16.18 54.29 -17.78
CA LEU A 27 15.42 53.83 -16.63
C LEU A 27 14.22 52.94 -17.06
N LEU A 28 13.54 53.30 -18.15
CA LEU A 28 12.46 52.48 -18.71
C LEU A 28 12.98 51.13 -19.24
N VAL A 29 14.11 51.14 -19.95
CA VAL A 29 14.75 49.91 -20.44
C VAL A 29 15.17 49.01 -19.27
N ALA A 30 15.76 49.59 -18.23
CA ALA A 30 16.11 48.84 -17.02
C ALA A 30 14.88 48.25 -16.33
N ALA A 31 13.80 49.01 -16.22
CA ALA A 31 12.52 48.51 -15.64
C ALA A 31 11.91 47.35 -16.43
N VAL A 32 11.98 47.40 -17.79
CA VAL A 32 11.52 46.30 -18.65
C VAL A 32 12.39 45.07 -18.47
N ILE A 33 13.71 45.21 -18.41
CA ILE A 33 14.63 44.08 -18.18
C ILE A 33 14.37 43.44 -16.82
N VAL A 34 14.21 44.21 -15.75
CA VAL A 34 13.86 43.70 -14.40
C VAL A 34 12.51 43.01 -14.44
N GLY A 35 11.52 43.57 -15.15
CA GLY A 35 10.19 42.96 -15.32
C GLY A 35 10.28 41.61 -16.04
N ILE A 36 11.08 41.49 -17.09
CA ILE A 36 11.25 40.24 -17.82
C ILE A 36 11.97 39.21 -16.94
N ILE A 37 13.07 39.61 -16.29
CA ILE A 37 13.80 38.71 -15.37
C ILE A 37 12.90 38.24 -14.21
N GLY A 38 12.18 39.15 -13.60
CA GLY A 38 11.20 38.82 -12.53
C GLY A 38 10.08 37.92 -13.02
N GLY A 39 9.54 38.18 -14.22
CA GLY A 39 8.52 37.36 -14.85
C GLY A 39 9.01 35.94 -15.17
N VAL A 40 10.20 35.80 -15.73
CA VAL A 40 10.82 34.50 -16.00
C VAL A 40 11.12 33.75 -14.70
N ALA A 41 11.62 34.42 -13.67
CA ALA A 41 11.87 33.84 -12.37
C ALA A 41 10.59 33.34 -11.72
N LEU A 42 9.49 34.13 -11.76
CA LEU A 42 8.18 33.72 -11.27
C LEU A 42 7.62 32.51 -12.02
N ILE A 43 7.67 32.49 -13.35
CA ILE A 43 7.21 31.38 -14.17
C ILE A 43 8.01 30.12 -13.86
N THR A 44 9.34 30.24 -13.67
CA THR A 44 10.20 29.10 -13.34
C THR A 44 9.93 28.56 -11.94
N TYR A 45 9.68 29.46 -10.98
CA TYR A 45 9.34 29.10 -9.60
C TYR A 45 7.93 28.46 -9.48
N MET A 46 6.99 28.90 -10.33
CA MET A 46 5.60 28.38 -10.35
C MET A 46 5.45 27.11 -11.19
N LYS A 47 6.45 26.71 -11.97
CA LYS A 47 6.37 25.43 -12.70
C LYS A 47 6.27 24.27 -11.72
N PRO A 48 5.20 23.45 -11.79
CA PRO A 48 5.09 22.26 -10.96
C PRO A 48 6.28 21.34 -11.23
N GLN A 49 7.01 20.99 -10.19
CA GLN A 49 8.07 20.01 -10.31
C GLN A 49 7.43 18.64 -10.55
N LYS A 50 7.75 18.03 -11.69
CA LYS A 50 7.25 16.71 -12.04
C LYS A 50 8.20 15.63 -11.53
N THR A 51 7.65 14.57 -11.00
CA THR A 51 8.38 13.34 -10.68
C THR A 51 7.73 12.16 -11.37
N THR A 52 8.51 11.12 -11.62
CA THR A 52 8.00 9.87 -12.19
C THR A 52 7.62 8.93 -11.07
N VAL A 53 6.39 8.45 -11.08
CA VAL A 53 5.88 7.34 -10.29
C VAL A 53 5.53 6.19 -11.21
N TYR A 54 5.41 4.99 -10.64
CA TYR A 54 5.10 3.79 -11.41
C TYR A 54 3.74 3.26 -11.02
N THR A 55 2.95 2.84 -12.01
CA THR A 55 1.65 2.21 -11.84
C THR A 55 1.67 0.82 -12.46
N PHE A 56 0.84 -0.07 -11.95
CA PHE A 56 0.70 -1.40 -12.53
C PHE A 56 -0.03 -1.36 -13.87
N LYS A 57 0.42 -2.18 -14.84
CA LYS A 57 -0.19 -2.30 -16.16
C LYS A 57 -1.39 -3.22 -16.19
N ASP A 58 -1.51 -4.11 -15.20
CA ASP A 58 -2.55 -5.13 -15.09
C ASP A 58 -2.81 -5.47 -13.61
N ASN A 59 -3.73 -6.41 -13.36
CA ASN A 59 -4.00 -6.93 -12.02
C ASN A 59 -2.98 -8.02 -11.67
N TYR A 60 -2.38 -7.92 -10.49
CA TYR A 60 -1.41 -8.90 -9.99
C TYR A 60 -1.80 -9.33 -8.58
N LYS A 61 -1.49 -10.58 -8.26
CA LYS A 61 -1.77 -11.18 -6.96
C LYS A 61 -0.66 -10.92 -5.95
N ALA A 62 -1.01 -10.93 -4.68
CA ALA A 62 -0.05 -10.98 -3.59
C ALA A 62 0.92 -12.16 -3.81
N GLY A 63 2.20 -11.98 -3.48
CA GLY A 63 3.26 -12.95 -3.73
C GLY A 63 3.94 -12.83 -5.09
N THR A 64 3.40 -12.03 -6.01
CA THR A 64 4.04 -11.81 -7.32
C THR A 64 5.28 -10.93 -7.14
N GLU A 65 6.44 -11.39 -7.62
CA GLU A 65 7.67 -10.58 -7.69
C GLU A 65 7.48 -9.41 -8.65
N VAL A 66 7.88 -8.21 -8.22
CA VAL A 66 7.71 -7.00 -9.02
C VAL A 66 8.82 -6.90 -10.06
N THR A 67 8.43 -6.88 -11.32
CA THR A 67 9.33 -6.76 -12.46
C THR A 67 9.05 -5.48 -13.26
N SER A 68 10.02 -5.03 -14.06
CA SER A 68 9.91 -3.77 -14.82
C SER A 68 8.82 -3.79 -15.88
N ASP A 69 8.50 -4.95 -16.43
CA ASP A 69 7.48 -5.13 -17.46
C ASP A 69 6.05 -5.00 -16.91
N MET A 70 5.85 -5.21 -15.61
CA MET A 70 4.58 -5.00 -14.91
C MET A 70 4.24 -3.51 -14.73
N LEU A 71 5.22 -2.62 -14.92
CA LEU A 71 5.12 -1.21 -14.52
C LEU A 71 5.04 -0.27 -15.71
N SER A 72 4.24 0.78 -15.55
CA SER A 72 4.13 1.93 -16.45
C SER A 72 4.58 3.20 -15.74
N ALA A 73 5.42 4.00 -16.41
CA ALA A 73 5.90 5.26 -15.86
C ALA A 73 4.89 6.39 -16.08
N VAL A 74 4.48 7.05 -15.01
CA VAL A 74 3.52 8.17 -15.04
C VAL A 74 4.16 9.40 -14.42
N GLN A 75 4.03 10.55 -15.09
CA GLN A 75 4.49 11.83 -14.58
C GLN A 75 3.42 12.47 -13.70
N CYS A 76 3.75 12.78 -12.46
CA CYS A 76 2.85 13.51 -11.55
C CYS A 76 3.54 14.71 -10.90
N ASP A 77 2.76 15.58 -10.26
CA ASP A 77 3.32 16.67 -9.46
C ASP A 77 4.08 16.10 -8.26
N SER A 78 5.32 16.53 -8.06
CA SER A 78 6.16 16.09 -6.95
C SER A 78 5.52 16.34 -5.58
N LYS A 79 4.64 17.33 -5.47
CA LYS A 79 3.89 17.61 -4.23
C LYS A 79 2.99 16.45 -3.80
N ILE A 80 2.45 15.69 -4.75
CA ILE A 80 1.61 14.51 -4.45
C ILE A 80 2.46 13.42 -3.81
N VAL A 81 3.68 13.26 -4.28
CA VAL A 81 4.61 12.21 -3.83
C VAL A 81 5.22 12.55 -2.47
N THR A 82 5.43 13.83 -2.18
CA THR A 82 6.02 14.33 -0.94
C THR A 82 4.99 14.83 0.08
N ALA A 83 3.70 14.83 -0.27
CA ALA A 83 2.64 15.35 0.58
C ALA A 83 2.54 14.59 1.91
N GLY A 84 2.80 15.29 2.99
CA GLY A 84 2.49 14.84 4.35
C GLY A 84 3.57 15.05 5.41
N LYS A 85 4.85 15.28 5.08
CA LYS A 85 5.86 15.57 6.09
C LYS A 85 6.92 16.57 5.61
N LYS A 86 7.06 17.68 6.30
CA LYS A 86 8.10 18.67 6.03
C LYS A 86 9.53 18.18 6.30
N THR A 87 9.70 17.05 6.98
CA THR A 87 10.99 16.53 7.46
C THR A 87 11.34 15.15 6.94
N ASP A 88 10.39 14.45 6.30
CA ASP A 88 10.62 13.11 5.76
C ASP A 88 10.71 13.20 4.23
N THR A 89 11.91 13.06 3.70
CA THR A 89 12.19 13.02 2.25
C THR A 89 11.89 11.64 1.66
N SER A 90 11.50 10.66 2.46
CA SER A 90 11.12 9.34 1.99
C SER A 90 9.77 9.40 1.28
N SER A 91 9.78 9.15 -0.01
CA SER A 91 8.55 8.99 -0.80
C SER A 91 7.86 7.69 -0.42
N ARG A 92 6.55 7.73 -0.19
CA ARG A 92 5.74 6.52 -0.06
C ARG A 92 5.63 5.77 -1.39
N PHE A 93 5.77 6.47 -2.49
CA PHE A 93 5.69 5.91 -3.84
C PHE A 93 7.07 5.47 -4.31
N VAL A 94 7.09 4.42 -5.11
CA VAL A 94 8.28 4.06 -5.87
C VAL A 94 8.43 5.06 -7.01
N THR A 95 9.54 5.78 -7.00
CA THR A 95 9.89 6.82 -7.97
C THR A 95 11.05 6.38 -8.84
N GLY A 96 11.38 7.16 -9.87
CA GLY A 96 12.57 6.89 -10.70
C GLY A 96 13.88 6.79 -9.91
N ALA A 97 13.94 7.43 -8.72
CA ALA A 97 15.13 7.40 -7.88
C ALA A 97 15.35 6.05 -7.15
N ASN A 98 14.27 5.37 -6.76
CA ASN A 98 14.36 4.12 -5.98
C ASN A 98 13.86 2.87 -6.71
N LEU A 99 13.28 2.99 -7.92
CA LEU A 99 12.80 1.84 -8.69
C LEU A 99 13.88 0.77 -8.87
N LYS A 100 15.08 1.17 -9.27
CA LYS A 100 16.18 0.23 -9.51
C LYS A 100 16.55 -0.57 -8.25
N ALA A 101 16.47 0.05 -7.07
CA ALA A 101 16.73 -0.62 -5.81
C ALA A 101 15.64 -1.67 -5.51
N VAL A 102 14.36 -1.32 -5.74
CA VAL A 102 13.22 -2.23 -5.59
C VAL A 102 13.33 -3.45 -6.51
N LEU A 103 13.59 -3.22 -7.80
CA LEU A 103 13.71 -4.31 -8.77
C LEU A 103 14.93 -5.22 -8.48
N ASN A 104 16.04 -4.65 -8.02
CA ASN A 104 17.24 -5.43 -7.67
C ASN A 104 17.07 -6.21 -6.34
N ALA A 105 16.18 -5.78 -5.48
CA ALA A 105 15.89 -6.47 -4.22
C ALA A 105 15.03 -7.73 -4.42
N GLY A 106 14.35 -7.87 -5.57
CA GLY A 106 13.42 -8.97 -5.83
C GLY A 106 12.19 -8.91 -4.93
N ASP A 107 11.74 -7.69 -4.60
CA ASP A 107 10.60 -7.48 -3.73
C ASP A 107 9.31 -8.03 -4.36
N SER A 108 8.49 -8.68 -3.54
CA SER A 108 7.19 -9.22 -3.93
C SER A 108 6.03 -8.39 -3.40
N LEU A 109 4.88 -8.46 -4.06
CA LEU A 109 3.66 -7.79 -3.63
C LEU A 109 3.09 -8.41 -2.35
N ARG A 110 2.79 -7.59 -1.35
CA ARG A 110 2.14 -8.01 -0.09
C ARG A 110 0.63 -8.13 -0.20
N MET A 111 0.03 -7.57 -1.25
CA MET A 111 -1.40 -7.51 -1.45
C MET A 111 -1.74 -7.58 -2.95
N ASP A 112 -2.98 -7.95 -3.26
CA ASP A 112 -3.50 -7.87 -4.62
C ASP A 112 -3.49 -6.41 -5.08
N VAL A 113 -3.08 -6.18 -6.31
CA VAL A 113 -3.06 -4.86 -6.93
C VAL A 113 -3.86 -4.87 -8.22
N SER A 114 -4.42 -3.71 -8.58
CA SER A 114 -5.20 -3.54 -9.80
C SER A 114 -4.46 -2.67 -10.81
N GLU A 115 -4.83 -2.81 -12.08
CA GLU A 115 -4.38 -1.94 -13.16
C GLU A 115 -4.51 -0.46 -12.79
N GLY A 116 -3.51 0.33 -13.10
CA GLY A 116 -3.44 1.76 -12.80
C GLY A 116 -3.11 2.13 -11.36
N MET A 117 -3.07 1.16 -10.43
CA MET A 117 -2.70 1.41 -9.03
C MET A 117 -1.23 1.84 -8.93
N PRO A 118 -0.91 2.93 -8.20
CA PRO A 118 0.46 3.36 -8.05
C PRO A 118 1.25 2.43 -7.12
N LEU A 119 2.46 2.07 -7.52
CA LEU A 119 3.37 1.26 -6.72
C LEU A 119 3.89 2.07 -5.53
N THR A 120 3.66 1.55 -4.32
CA THR A 120 4.15 2.14 -3.06
C THR A 120 5.09 1.17 -2.34
N LEU A 121 5.99 1.71 -1.53
CA LEU A 121 6.92 0.89 -0.74
C LEU A 121 6.19 0.00 0.28
N SER A 122 5.03 0.42 0.77
CA SER A 122 4.23 -0.37 1.71
C SER A 122 3.57 -1.61 1.09
N MET A 123 3.48 -1.67 -0.24
CA MET A 123 2.98 -2.83 -0.97
C MET A 123 4.04 -3.91 -1.19
N LEU A 124 5.28 -3.64 -0.82
CA LEU A 124 6.42 -4.50 -1.07
C LEU A 124 6.80 -5.28 0.19
N SER A 125 7.21 -6.52 -0.01
CA SER A 125 7.80 -7.38 1.01
C SER A 125 9.26 -7.60 0.65
N VAL A 126 10.14 -7.21 1.54
CA VAL A 126 11.57 -7.47 1.40
C VAL A 126 11.83 -8.98 1.56
N ASN A 127 12.51 -9.59 0.60
CA ASN A 127 12.91 -11.00 0.56
C ASN A 127 11.83 -12.02 0.16
N GLY A 128 10.73 -11.60 -0.47
CA GLY A 128 9.66 -12.53 -0.81
C GLY A 128 9.09 -13.22 0.43
N GLY A 129 7.96 -13.79 0.33
CA GLY A 129 7.31 -14.55 1.39
C GLY A 129 6.11 -15.26 0.79
N SER A 130 5.59 -16.28 1.46
CA SER A 130 4.31 -16.84 1.04
C SER A 130 3.20 -15.80 1.20
N THR A 131 2.12 -15.92 0.44
CA THR A 131 0.94 -15.06 0.59
C THR A 131 0.44 -15.02 2.05
N VAL A 132 0.54 -16.13 2.75
CA VAL A 132 0.19 -16.26 4.17
C VAL A 132 1.09 -15.35 5.02
N GLU A 133 2.41 -15.46 4.85
CA GLU A 133 3.39 -14.67 5.60
C GLU A 133 3.23 -13.17 5.39
N MET A 134 2.94 -12.76 4.15
CA MET A 134 2.76 -11.34 3.82
C MET A 134 1.48 -10.73 4.40
N ASN A 135 0.43 -11.54 4.58
CA ASN A 135 -0.85 -11.12 5.14
C ASN A 135 -0.91 -11.22 6.67
N MET A 136 0.12 -11.78 7.30
CA MET A 136 0.20 -11.90 8.76
C MET A 136 0.59 -10.61 9.46
N ASP A 137 0.13 -10.46 10.70
CA ASP A 137 0.75 -9.56 11.66
C ASP A 137 2.16 -10.08 12.00
N PRO A 138 3.23 -9.27 11.87
CA PRO A 138 4.60 -9.72 12.13
C PRO A 138 4.88 -10.18 13.56
N THR A 139 3.96 -9.92 14.51
CA THR A 139 4.05 -10.36 15.91
C THR A 139 3.32 -11.67 16.17
N LYS A 140 2.61 -12.22 15.18
CA LYS A 140 1.77 -13.40 15.29
C LYS A 140 2.40 -14.63 14.63
N VAL A 141 1.79 -15.77 14.87
CA VAL A 141 2.16 -17.08 14.30
C VAL A 141 0.98 -17.63 13.50
N ALA A 142 1.25 -18.20 12.35
CA ALA A 142 0.27 -18.91 11.53
C ALA A 142 0.23 -20.40 11.91
N VAL A 143 -0.90 -20.89 12.34
CA VAL A 143 -1.10 -22.33 12.67
C VAL A 143 -2.22 -22.86 11.78
N THR A 144 -1.91 -23.93 11.01
CA THR A 144 -2.91 -24.62 10.20
C THR A 144 -3.53 -25.76 10.99
N VAL A 145 -4.86 -25.76 11.06
CA VAL A 145 -5.65 -26.81 11.69
C VAL A 145 -6.45 -27.57 10.63
N PRO A 146 -6.56 -28.91 10.74
CA PRO A 146 -7.44 -29.68 9.89
C PRO A 146 -8.89 -29.35 10.24
N VAL A 147 -9.72 -29.20 9.23
CA VAL A 147 -11.17 -29.03 9.39
C VAL A 147 -11.92 -29.87 8.39
N THR A 148 -13.17 -30.14 8.68
CA THR A 148 -14.10 -30.80 7.77
C THR A 148 -15.17 -29.80 7.34
N ASN A 149 -16.01 -30.18 6.39
CA ASN A 149 -17.15 -29.36 6.00
C ASN A 149 -18.03 -28.95 7.21
N VAL A 150 -18.23 -29.84 8.16
CA VAL A 150 -19.04 -29.54 9.38
C VAL A 150 -18.27 -28.69 10.37
N SER A 151 -17.02 -29.06 10.68
CA SER A 151 -16.21 -28.32 11.66
C SER A 151 -15.65 -27.01 11.12
N GLY A 152 -15.71 -26.78 9.79
CA GLY A 152 -15.31 -25.55 9.10
C GLY A 152 -16.48 -24.69 8.59
N VAL A 153 -17.61 -24.72 9.26
CA VAL A 153 -18.77 -23.87 8.96
C VAL A 153 -19.28 -24.02 7.52
N THR A 154 -19.48 -25.26 7.09
CA THR A 154 -20.14 -25.58 5.81
C THR A 154 -19.49 -24.91 4.58
N ASN A 155 -18.18 -24.88 4.50
CA ASN A 155 -17.41 -24.24 3.41
C ASN A 155 -17.49 -22.70 3.30
N ASP A 156 -18.19 -22.01 4.21
CA ASP A 156 -18.33 -20.56 4.18
C ASP A 156 -17.10 -19.83 4.74
N LEU A 157 -16.19 -20.57 5.36
CA LEU A 157 -14.95 -20.01 5.89
C LEU A 157 -14.05 -19.53 4.75
N LYS A 158 -13.56 -18.31 4.88
CA LYS A 158 -12.71 -17.63 3.91
C LYS A 158 -11.54 -16.93 4.59
N GLU A 159 -10.54 -16.58 3.81
CA GLU A 159 -9.52 -15.64 4.24
C GLU A 159 -10.15 -14.32 4.72
N GLY A 160 -9.72 -13.84 5.88
CA GLY A 160 -10.29 -12.67 6.56
C GLY A 160 -11.46 -12.98 7.50
N SER A 161 -12.05 -14.19 7.46
CA SER A 161 -13.09 -14.60 8.42
C SER A 161 -12.58 -14.54 9.86
N ARG A 162 -13.49 -14.29 10.79
CA ARG A 162 -13.22 -14.37 12.23
C ARG A 162 -13.93 -15.57 12.83
N VAL A 163 -13.23 -16.32 13.68
CA VAL A 163 -13.74 -17.57 14.25
C VAL A 163 -13.46 -17.68 15.74
N ASN A 164 -14.37 -18.38 16.42
CA ASN A 164 -14.10 -18.99 17.71
C ASN A 164 -13.57 -20.40 17.48
N ILE A 165 -12.62 -20.84 18.29
CA ILE A 165 -12.02 -22.17 18.22
C ILE A 165 -12.45 -22.98 19.41
N TYR A 166 -13.12 -24.09 19.11
CA TYR A 166 -13.57 -25.04 20.13
C TYR A 166 -12.74 -26.32 20.01
N ALA A 167 -12.38 -26.89 21.15
CA ALA A 167 -11.77 -28.20 21.22
C ALA A 167 -12.69 -29.16 21.99
N MET A 168 -12.94 -30.31 21.39
CA MET A 168 -13.68 -31.40 22.02
C MET A 168 -12.68 -32.51 22.37
N GLY A 169 -12.64 -32.92 23.62
CA GLY A 169 -11.79 -34.00 24.09
C GLY A 169 -12.12 -35.32 23.41
N VAL A 170 -11.09 -36.13 23.10
CA VAL A 170 -11.24 -37.42 22.47
C VAL A 170 -11.61 -38.49 23.52
N ASP A 171 -10.98 -38.44 24.70
CA ASP A 171 -11.15 -39.44 25.77
C ASP A 171 -12.02 -38.97 26.93
N THR A 172 -12.29 -37.66 27.02
CA THR A 172 -13.12 -37.07 28.07
C THR A 172 -14.27 -36.28 27.45
N PRO A 173 -15.53 -36.55 27.86
CA PRO A 173 -16.63 -35.78 27.32
C PRO A 173 -16.52 -34.34 27.78
N GLY A 174 -16.56 -33.43 26.81
CA GLY A 174 -16.52 -31.98 27.07
C GLY A 174 -16.04 -31.19 25.85
N THR A 175 -16.52 -29.96 25.81
CA THR A 175 -16.12 -28.99 24.80
C THR A 175 -15.62 -27.72 25.47
N THR A 176 -14.46 -27.24 25.09
CA THR A 176 -13.87 -26.00 25.59
C THR A 176 -13.72 -25.00 24.47
N LEU A 177 -14.11 -23.76 24.74
CA LEU A 177 -13.82 -22.64 23.86
C LEU A 177 -12.37 -22.18 24.13
N LEU A 178 -11.45 -22.55 23.25
CA LEU A 178 -10.02 -22.26 23.43
C LEU A 178 -9.67 -20.80 23.14
N PHE A 179 -10.17 -20.29 22.01
CA PHE A 179 -9.85 -18.95 21.56
C PHE A 179 -11.06 -18.31 20.89
N GLN A 180 -11.14 -17.00 21.01
CA GLN A 180 -12.25 -16.20 20.50
C GLN A 180 -11.75 -15.19 19.48
N ASN A 181 -12.59 -14.91 18.48
CA ASN A 181 -12.41 -13.86 17.49
C ASN A 181 -11.04 -13.95 16.74
N MET A 182 -10.59 -15.16 16.46
CA MET A 182 -9.33 -15.40 15.77
C MET A 182 -9.47 -15.18 14.27
N ARG A 183 -8.45 -14.60 13.65
CA ARG A 183 -8.44 -14.33 12.21
C ARG A 183 -7.99 -15.55 11.42
N VAL A 184 -8.76 -15.92 10.41
CA VAL A 184 -8.38 -16.90 9.38
C VAL A 184 -7.60 -16.18 8.30
N ILE A 185 -6.37 -16.61 8.04
CA ILE A 185 -5.47 -15.97 7.06
C ILE A 185 -5.30 -16.79 5.77
N ASN A 186 -5.71 -18.06 5.80
CA ASN A 186 -5.75 -18.90 4.61
C ASN A 186 -6.72 -20.07 4.82
N THR A 187 -7.29 -20.58 3.74
CA THR A 187 -8.09 -21.80 3.72
C THR A 187 -7.70 -22.68 2.55
N GLN A 188 -7.69 -23.99 2.75
CA GLN A 188 -7.46 -24.97 1.69
C GLN A 188 -8.69 -25.83 1.50
N LYS A 189 -8.99 -26.17 0.25
CA LYS A 189 -10.07 -27.07 -0.15
C LYS A 189 -9.51 -28.25 -0.90
N ASP A 190 -10.06 -29.41 -0.60
CA ASP A 190 -9.87 -30.63 -1.36
C ASP A 190 -11.21 -31.00 -2.01
N ASN A 191 -11.21 -31.11 -3.35
CA ASN A 191 -12.42 -31.36 -4.13
C ASN A 191 -13.60 -30.45 -3.74
N GLU A 192 -13.35 -29.13 -3.67
CA GLU A 192 -14.31 -28.08 -3.27
C GLU A 192 -14.75 -28.12 -1.79
N THR A 193 -14.31 -29.09 -1.03
CA THR A 193 -14.61 -29.21 0.41
C THR A 193 -13.46 -28.65 1.24
N LEU A 194 -13.77 -27.82 2.23
CA LEU A 194 -12.78 -27.26 3.14
C LEU A 194 -12.05 -28.39 3.88
N SER A 195 -10.71 -28.40 3.79
CA SER A 195 -9.84 -29.42 4.38
C SER A 195 -8.95 -28.86 5.48
N SER A 196 -8.60 -27.58 5.43
CA SER A 196 -7.80 -26.93 6.45
C SER A 196 -8.06 -25.42 6.51
N ALA A 197 -7.80 -24.86 7.70
CA ALA A 197 -7.79 -23.41 7.92
C ALA A 197 -6.49 -23.00 8.62
N THR A 198 -5.87 -21.93 8.15
CA THR A 198 -4.69 -21.34 8.78
C THR A 198 -5.14 -20.13 9.59
N ILE A 199 -4.81 -20.14 10.88
CA ILE A 199 -5.27 -19.17 11.85
C ILE A 199 -4.09 -18.40 12.40
N GLU A 200 -4.26 -17.10 12.53
CA GLU A 200 -3.30 -16.18 13.11
C GLU A 200 -3.49 -16.13 14.62
N VAL A 201 -2.45 -16.49 15.36
CA VAL A 201 -2.48 -16.62 16.83
C VAL A 201 -1.23 -16.01 17.47
N ASP A 202 -1.28 -15.71 18.76
CA ASP A 202 -0.08 -15.38 19.53
C ASP A 202 0.81 -16.62 19.71
N VAL A 203 2.10 -16.42 20.00
CA VAL A 203 3.06 -17.52 20.20
C VAL A 203 2.56 -18.47 21.29
N ASP A 204 2.09 -17.95 22.43
CA ASP A 204 1.59 -18.79 23.53
C ASP A 204 0.29 -19.53 23.17
N GLN A 205 -0.57 -18.90 22.38
CA GLN A 205 -1.78 -19.52 21.85
C GLN A 205 -1.47 -20.63 20.86
N SER A 206 -0.39 -20.48 20.07
CA SER A 206 0.02 -21.49 19.09
C SER A 206 0.33 -22.83 19.72
N LEU A 207 0.93 -22.84 20.90
CA LEU A 207 1.24 -24.09 21.63
C LEU A 207 -0.04 -24.85 22.01
N LYS A 208 -1.03 -24.14 22.53
CA LYS A 208 -2.34 -24.73 22.87
C LYS A 208 -3.08 -25.21 21.63
N LEU A 209 -3.04 -24.42 20.54
CA LEU A 209 -3.73 -24.77 19.30
C LEU A 209 -3.11 -26.00 18.62
N VAL A 210 -1.79 -26.09 18.57
CA VAL A 210 -1.10 -27.26 18.04
C VAL A 210 -1.39 -28.51 18.88
N TYR A 211 -1.38 -28.40 20.21
CA TYR A 211 -1.76 -29.50 21.10
C TYR A 211 -3.20 -29.95 20.83
N ALA A 212 -4.15 -29.02 20.82
CA ALA A 212 -5.55 -29.32 20.57
C ALA A 212 -5.80 -29.94 19.19
N ALA A 213 -5.11 -29.45 18.15
CA ALA A 213 -5.20 -30.01 16.79
C ALA A 213 -4.73 -31.46 16.69
N ASN A 214 -3.85 -31.92 17.59
CA ASN A 214 -3.35 -33.29 17.58
C ASN A 214 -4.11 -34.23 18.53
N TYR A 215 -4.70 -33.71 19.61
CA TYR A 215 -5.29 -34.53 20.68
C TYR A 215 -6.77 -34.25 20.93
N SER A 216 -7.40 -33.40 20.12
CA SER A 216 -8.82 -33.04 20.24
C SER A 216 -9.44 -32.90 18.85
N THR A 217 -10.76 -32.94 18.79
CA THR A 217 -11.47 -32.54 17.57
C THR A 217 -11.70 -31.04 17.63
N ILE A 218 -11.20 -30.32 16.59
CA ILE A 218 -11.35 -28.88 16.47
C ILE A 218 -12.64 -28.55 15.71
N TYR A 219 -13.41 -27.60 16.26
CA TYR A 219 -14.54 -26.96 15.61
C TYR A 219 -14.28 -25.46 15.51
N LEU A 220 -14.64 -24.86 14.37
CA LEU A 220 -14.59 -23.41 14.15
C LEU A 220 -16.02 -22.87 14.14
N GLY A 221 -16.28 -21.86 14.93
CA GLY A 221 -17.53 -21.11 14.89
C GLY A 221 -17.31 -19.76 14.27
N LEU A 222 -17.95 -19.48 13.13
CA LEU A 222 -17.88 -18.18 12.47
C LEU A 222 -18.50 -17.10 13.36
N VAL A 223 -17.81 -15.98 13.54
CA VAL A 223 -18.31 -14.83 14.29
C VAL A 223 -18.36 -13.59 13.41
N ASP A 224 -19.23 -12.65 13.74
CA ASP A 224 -19.28 -11.36 13.05
C ASP A 224 -18.00 -10.56 13.35
N SER A 225 -17.39 -10.03 12.29
CA SER A 225 -16.13 -9.29 12.42
C SER A 225 -16.28 -7.91 13.07
N THR A 226 -17.50 -7.40 13.16
CA THR A 226 -17.81 -6.04 13.60
C THR A 226 -18.59 -5.96 14.89
N GLY A 227 -19.41 -6.95 15.19
CA GLY A 227 -20.35 -6.94 16.32
C GLY A 227 -20.16 -8.06 17.35
N TYR A 228 -19.16 -8.93 17.20
CA TYR A 228 -18.91 -10.00 18.15
C TYR A 228 -18.28 -9.46 19.44
N GLU A 229 -18.93 -9.74 20.56
CA GLU A 229 -18.40 -9.47 21.89
C GLU A 229 -17.84 -10.77 22.49
N ALA A 230 -16.56 -10.78 22.81
CA ALA A 230 -15.91 -11.91 23.44
C ALA A 230 -16.38 -12.04 24.90
N THR A 231 -16.52 -13.29 25.39
CA THR A 231 -16.74 -13.50 26.81
C THR A 231 -15.47 -13.26 27.62
N ASP A 232 -15.58 -12.67 28.80
CA ASP A 232 -14.47 -12.46 29.74
C ASP A 232 -13.95 -13.76 30.36
N ASN A 233 -14.73 -14.86 30.28
CA ASN A 233 -14.27 -16.17 30.71
C ASN A 233 -13.18 -16.67 29.76
N ALA A 234 -11.98 -16.91 30.29
CA ALA A 234 -10.81 -17.25 29.50
C ALA A 234 -11.00 -18.55 28.69
N GLU A 235 -11.58 -19.58 29.26
CA GLU A 235 -11.79 -20.88 28.61
C GLU A 235 -13.12 -21.51 29.08
N PRO A 236 -14.28 -20.97 28.63
CA PRO A 236 -15.57 -21.54 29.02
C PRO A 236 -15.67 -22.95 28.45
N SER A 237 -16.11 -23.87 29.29
CA SER A 237 -16.23 -25.28 28.94
C SER A 237 -17.61 -25.82 29.31
N TYR A 238 -18.06 -26.78 28.55
CA TYR A 238 -19.24 -27.58 28.81
C TYR A 238 -18.84 -29.05 28.97
N VAL A 239 -19.20 -29.65 30.09
CA VAL A 239 -19.04 -31.08 30.33
C VAL A 239 -20.44 -31.64 30.54
N PRO A 240 -20.90 -32.62 29.76
CA PRO A 240 -22.21 -33.25 29.97
C PRO A 240 -22.27 -33.98 31.31
N ASP A 241 -23.37 -33.85 31.99
CA ASP A 241 -23.61 -34.59 33.26
C ASP A 241 -23.56 -36.09 33.01
N SER A 242 -22.69 -36.78 33.72
CA SER A 242 -22.55 -38.23 33.60
C SER A 242 -23.75 -39.03 34.18
N ASN A 243 -24.80 -38.35 34.67
CA ASN A 243 -25.89 -38.95 35.45
C ASN A 243 -27.23 -39.12 34.70
N ASN A 244 -27.29 -38.99 33.36
CA ASN A 244 -28.55 -39.24 32.64
C ASN A 244 -28.56 -40.53 31.82
N GLY A 245 -27.97 -41.59 32.33
CA GLY A 245 -28.04 -42.93 31.78
C GLY A 245 -28.71 -43.90 32.77
N GLY A 246 -30.05 -43.87 32.87
CA GLY A 246 -30.72 -44.92 33.63
C GLY A 246 -32.12 -44.54 34.14
N ASN A 247 -33.12 -44.68 33.32
CA ASN A 247 -34.38 -45.32 33.64
C ASN A 247 -35.06 -45.78 32.37
#